data_52c6ddfa4248e0edb73f7a0079645a42
#
_entry.id   52c6ddfa4248e0edb73f7a0079645a42
#
_cell.length_a   1.000
_cell.length_b   1.000
_cell.length_c   1.000
_cell.angle_alpha   90.00
_cell.angle_beta   90.00
_cell.angle_gamma   90.00
#
_symmetry.space_group_name_H-M   'P 1'
#
loop_
_entity.id
_entity.type
_entity.pdbx_description
1 polymer ?
#
loop_
_entity_poly.entity_id
_entity_poly.type
_entity_poly.pdbx_seq_one_letter_code
_entity_poly.pdbx_strand_id
1 'polypeptide(L)'
;MSSLPIDDNRAALYTVGQVAAMLSVQQAFLRRLDEHEVVSPRRSPGGQRRYSRQEITLVQYVVRLTDEGMTLSAIRRILELETELRAAHRRIAELEAELGRTRDDGQASRRRSTR
;
A
#
# COMPACT_ATOMS: atom_id res chain seq x y z
N MET A 1 11.68 -19.95 -11.29
CA MET A 1 10.27 -20.31 -11.44
C MET A 1 9.42 -19.06 -11.27
N SER A 2 8.66 -18.70 -12.27
CA SER A 2 7.80 -17.53 -12.17
C SER A 2 6.65 -17.82 -11.20
N SER A 3 6.33 -16.89 -10.31
CA SER A 3 5.17 -17.00 -9.44
C SER A 3 3.89 -16.99 -10.28
N LEU A 4 2.91 -17.78 -9.88
CA LEU A 4 1.59 -17.75 -10.52
C LEU A 4 0.94 -16.38 -10.26
N PRO A 5 0.17 -15.82 -11.22
CA PRO A 5 -0.51 -14.54 -11.02
C PRO A 5 -1.37 -14.50 -9.73
N ILE A 6 -1.94 -15.65 -9.33
CA ILE A 6 -2.76 -15.74 -8.12
C ILE A 6 -1.93 -15.52 -6.86
N ASP A 7 -0.61 -15.78 -6.91
CA ASP A 7 0.29 -15.59 -5.76
C ASP A 7 0.81 -14.15 -5.69
N ASP A 8 0.65 -13.37 -6.75
CA ASP A 8 1.06 -11.98 -6.79
C ASP A 8 -0.03 -11.10 -6.14
N ASN A 9 0.30 -10.52 -4.99
CA ASN A 9 -0.59 -9.65 -4.24
C ASN A 9 -1.02 -8.39 -5.03
N ARG A 10 -0.25 -8.03 -6.07
CA ARG A 10 -0.50 -6.84 -6.89
C ARG A 10 -1.16 -7.16 -8.22
N ALA A 11 -1.36 -8.44 -8.54
CA ALA A 11 -2.02 -8.84 -9.79
C ALA A 11 -3.50 -8.43 -9.76
N ALA A 12 -3.95 -7.76 -10.81
CA ALA A 12 -5.31 -7.23 -10.92
C ALA A 12 -6.26 -8.33 -11.44
N LEU A 13 -6.65 -9.24 -10.55
CA LEU A 13 -7.37 -10.49 -10.88
C LEU A 13 -8.87 -10.43 -10.67
N TYR A 14 -9.38 -9.55 -9.82
CA TYR A 14 -10.75 -9.61 -9.34
C TYR A 14 -11.62 -8.52 -9.96
N THR A 15 -12.83 -8.89 -10.39
CA THR A 15 -13.80 -7.94 -10.94
C THR A 15 -14.45 -7.14 -9.81
N VAL A 16 -15.07 -6.01 -10.15
CA VAL A 16 -15.84 -5.22 -9.18
C VAL A 16 -16.96 -6.05 -8.54
N GLY A 17 -17.64 -6.91 -9.33
CA GLY A 17 -18.68 -7.79 -8.81
C GLY A 17 -18.16 -8.80 -7.81
N GLN A 18 -17.00 -9.40 -8.09
CA GLN A 18 -16.36 -10.35 -7.18
C GLN A 18 -15.97 -9.68 -5.86
N VAL A 19 -15.36 -8.50 -5.92
CA VAL A 19 -14.96 -7.77 -4.73
C VAL A 19 -16.18 -7.35 -3.91
N ALA A 20 -17.21 -6.85 -4.55
CA ALA A 20 -18.46 -6.48 -3.88
C ALA A 20 -19.06 -7.66 -3.12
N ALA A 21 -19.09 -8.84 -3.75
CA ALA A 21 -19.60 -10.07 -3.12
C ALA A 21 -18.68 -10.52 -1.96
N MET A 22 -17.37 -10.49 -2.17
CA MET A 22 -16.39 -10.91 -1.14
C MET A 22 -16.48 -10.07 0.12
N LEU A 23 -16.69 -8.77 -0.03
CA LEU A 23 -16.68 -7.83 1.09
C LEU A 23 -18.07 -7.42 1.57
N SER A 24 -19.11 -7.96 0.96
CA SER A 24 -20.51 -7.64 1.28
C SER A 24 -20.78 -6.13 1.19
N VAL A 25 -20.26 -5.51 0.14
CA VAL A 25 -20.49 -4.10 -0.16
C VAL A 25 -21.18 -3.96 -1.52
N GLN A 26 -21.80 -2.81 -1.77
CA GLN A 26 -22.41 -2.54 -3.05
C GLN A 26 -21.35 -2.14 -4.08
N GLN A 27 -21.57 -2.50 -5.33
CA GLN A 27 -20.68 -2.08 -6.42
C GLN A 27 -20.62 -0.55 -6.53
N ALA A 28 -21.73 0.14 -6.28
CA ALA A 28 -21.77 1.60 -6.28
C ALA A 28 -20.79 2.20 -5.26
N PHE A 29 -20.61 1.56 -4.09
CA PHE A 29 -19.63 1.98 -3.11
C PHE A 29 -18.22 1.91 -3.66
N LEU A 30 -17.87 0.80 -4.32
CA LEU A 30 -16.55 0.65 -4.94
C LEU A 30 -16.29 1.68 -6.04
N ARG A 31 -17.31 2.02 -6.83
CA ARG A 31 -17.21 3.08 -7.85
C ARG A 31 -16.97 4.45 -7.21
N ARG A 32 -17.64 4.72 -6.09
CA ARG A 32 -17.43 5.97 -5.34
C ARG A 32 -16.00 6.07 -4.80
N LEU A 33 -15.44 4.97 -4.32
CA LEU A 33 -14.04 4.95 -3.87
C LEU A 33 -13.08 5.28 -5.01
N ASP A 34 -13.35 4.80 -6.21
CA ASP A 34 -12.56 5.10 -7.39
C ASP A 34 -12.72 6.58 -7.80
N GLU A 35 -13.95 7.07 -7.87
CA GLU A 35 -14.24 8.47 -8.23
C GLU A 35 -13.60 9.46 -7.26
N HIS A 36 -13.56 9.13 -5.98
CA HIS A 36 -12.95 9.97 -4.94
C HIS A 36 -11.44 9.71 -4.77
N GLU A 37 -10.86 8.89 -5.64
CA GLU A 37 -9.44 8.57 -5.61
C GLU A 37 -8.98 7.96 -4.27
N VAL A 38 -9.85 7.19 -3.64
CA VAL A 38 -9.54 6.46 -2.41
C VAL A 38 -8.92 5.11 -2.73
N VAL A 39 -9.58 4.35 -3.60
CA VAL A 39 -9.05 3.09 -4.16
C VAL A 39 -9.34 3.09 -5.65
N SER A 40 -8.29 3.19 -6.45
CA SER A 40 -8.38 3.28 -7.90
C SER A 40 -7.79 2.02 -8.54
N PRO A 41 -8.60 1.03 -8.88
CA PRO A 41 -8.10 -0.21 -9.47
C PRO A 41 -7.66 0.00 -10.92
N ARG A 42 -6.86 -0.94 -11.41
CA ARG A 42 -6.50 -0.97 -12.82
C ARG A 42 -7.73 -1.24 -13.68
N ARG A 43 -7.62 -0.92 -14.96
CA ARG A 43 -8.66 -1.23 -15.93
C ARG A 43 -8.20 -2.39 -16.83
N SER A 44 -9.13 -3.30 -17.16
CA SER A 44 -8.89 -4.32 -18.15
C SER A 44 -8.80 -3.68 -19.55
N PRO A 45 -8.34 -4.41 -20.58
CA PRO A 45 -8.38 -3.88 -21.95
C PRO A 45 -9.77 -3.41 -22.40
N GLY A 46 -10.84 -4.02 -21.84
CA GLY A 46 -12.23 -3.60 -22.10
C GLY A 46 -12.71 -2.44 -21.22
N GLY A 47 -11.85 -1.84 -20.42
CA GLY A 47 -12.20 -0.68 -19.59
C GLY A 47 -12.85 -1.01 -18.26
N GLN A 48 -12.90 -2.28 -17.87
CA GLN A 48 -13.51 -2.71 -16.61
C GLN A 48 -12.53 -2.69 -15.47
N ARG A 49 -12.99 -2.37 -14.27
CA ARG A 49 -12.17 -2.35 -13.06
C ARG A 49 -11.68 -3.75 -12.69
N ARG A 50 -10.40 -3.83 -12.34
CA ARG A 50 -9.76 -5.07 -11.88
C ARG A 50 -8.97 -4.78 -10.61
N TYR A 51 -9.29 -5.51 -9.55
CA TYR A 51 -8.72 -5.31 -8.21
C TYR A 51 -7.67 -6.36 -7.92
N SER A 52 -6.57 -5.93 -7.31
CA SER A 52 -5.58 -6.83 -6.73
C SER A 52 -6.01 -7.23 -5.32
N ARG A 53 -5.37 -8.27 -4.76
CA ARG A 53 -5.60 -8.65 -3.36
C ARG A 53 -5.19 -7.54 -2.41
N GLN A 54 -4.13 -6.82 -2.72
CA GLN A 54 -3.68 -5.67 -1.93
C GLN A 54 -4.76 -4.59 -1.89
N GLU A 55 -5.41 -4.32 -3.02
CA GLU A 55 -6.50 -3.35 -3.09
C GLU A 55 -7.74 -3.82 -2.35
N ILE A 56 -8.04 -5.12 -2.38
CA ILE A 56 -9.14 -5.69 -1.60
C ILE A 56 -8.90 -5.47 -0.10
N THR A 57 -7.69 -5.71 0.38
CA THR A 57 -7.32 -5.44 1.78
C THR A 57 -7.49 -3.96 2.10
N LEU A 58 -7.11 -3.08 1.18
CA LEU A 58 -7.29 -1.64 1.34
C LEU A 58 -8.78 -1.27 1.42
N VAL A 59 -9.63 -1.87 0.58
CA VAL A 59 -11.08 -1.64 0.65
C VAL A 59 -11.64 -2.07 2.01
N GLN A 60 -11.19 -3.20 2.55
CA GLN A 60 -11.60 -3.64 3.89
C GLN A 60 -11.26 -2.60 4.95
N TYR A 61 -10.08 -2.02 4.88
CA TYR A 61 -9.67 -0.94 5.78
C TYR A 61 -10.56 0.29 5.63
N VAL A 62 -10.84 0.69 4.39
CA VAL A 62 -11.71 1.83 4.08
C VAL A 62 -13.12 1.60 4.64
N VAL A 63 -13.66 0.39 4.51
CA VAL A 63 -14.97 0.04 5.08
C VAL A 63 -14.98 0.28 6.59
N ARG A 64 -13.94 -0.15 7.30
CA ARG A 64 -13.83 0.09 8.76
C ARG A 64 -13.82 1.59 9.07
N LEU A 65 -13.09 2.38 8.31
CA LEU A 65 -13.02 3.82 8.53
C LEU A 65 -14.37 4.51 8.25
N THR A 66 -15.09 4.07 7.22
CA THR A 66 -16.44 4.61 6.97
C THR A 66 -17.41 4.21 8.06
N ASP A 67 -17.30 3.01 8.62
CA ASP A 67 -18.12 2.56 9.75
C ASP A 67 -17.83 3.38 11.01
N GLU A 68 -16.63 3.92 11.14
CA GLU A 68 -16.26 4.84 12.22
C GLU A 68 -16.74 6.28 11.97
N GLY A 69 -17.41 6.52 10.85
CA GLY A 69 -17.99 7.83 10.53
C GLY A 69 -17.08 8.75 9.73
N MET A 70 -15.97 8.26 9.21
CA MET A 70 -15.08 9.10 8.41
C MET A 70 -15.61 9.32 7.01
N THR A 71 -15.44 10.52 6.48
CA THR A 71 -15.78 10.86 5.10
C THR A 71 -14.74 10.30 4.14
N LEU A 72 -15.11 10.14 2.86
CA LEU A 72 -14.16 9.68 1.84
C LEU A 72 -12.99 10.65 1.68
N SER A 73 -13.23 11.96 1.79
CA SER A 73 -12.15 12.96 1.74
C SER A 73 -11.15 12.77 2.88
N ALA A 74 -11.65 12.54 4.10
CA ALA A 74 -10.81 12.29 5.27
C ALA A 74 -10.02 10.99 5.10
N ILE A 75 -10.66 9.94 4.61
CA ILE A 75 -10.01 8.64 4.38
C ILE A 75 -8.90 8.78 3.35
N ARG A 76 -9.14 9.49 2.25
CA ARG A 76 -8.10 9.73 1.25
C ARG A 76 -6.90 10.41 1.88
N ARG A 77 -7.12 11.43 2.69
CA ARG A 77 -6.03 12.14 3.37
C ARG A 77 -5.26 11.24 4.34
N ILE A 78 -5.97 10.39 5.08
CA ILE A 78 -5.35 9.41 5.97
C ILE A 78 -4.44 8.46 5.19
N LEU A 79 -4.92 7.94 4.06
CA LEU A 79 -4.13 7.02 3.22
C LEU A 79 -2.89 7.70 2.64
N GLU A 80 -3.01 8.96 2.22
CA GLU A 80 -1.87 9.75 1.76
C GLU A 80 -0.83 9.91 2.87
N LEU A 81 -1.27 10.27 4.07
CA LEU A 81 -0.38 10.47 5.22
C LEU A 81 0.28 9.17 5.65
N GLU A 82 -0.44 8.07 5.62
CA GLU A 82 0.13 6.75 5.93
C GLU A 82 1.21 6.35 4.92
N THR A 83 1.01 6.66 3.63
CA THR A 83 1.99 6.42 2.59
C THR A 83 3.25 7.27 2.82
N GLU A 84 3.07 8.56 3.14
CA GLU A 84 4.18 9.44 3.47
C GLU A 84 4.94 8.97 4.71
N LEU A 85 4.21 8.51 5.72
CA LEU A 85 4.81 8.01 6.96
C LEU A 85 5.64 6.74 6.70
N ARG A 86 5.13 5.81 5.90
CA ARG A 86 5.89 4.62 5.53
C ARG A 86 7.18 4.98 4.77
N ALA A 87 7.09 5.95 3.86
CA ALA A 87 8.26 6.42 3.11
C ALA A 87 9.29 7.06 4.05
N ALA A 88 8.84 7.86 5.01
CA ALA A 88 9.72 8.48 6.01
C ALA A 88 10.39 7.42 6.89
N HIS A 89 9.66 6.40 7.33
CA HIS A 89 10.22 5.30 8.12
C HIS A 89 11.28 4.53 7.35
N ARG A 90 11.05 4.27 6.06
CA ARG A 90 12.07 3.61 5.21
C ARG A 90 13.32 4.47 5.10
N ARG A 91 13.15 5.78 4.92
CA ARG A 91 14.29 6.70 4.82
C ARG A 91 15.09 6.77 6.12
N ILE A 92 14.40 6.77 7.26
CA ILE A 92 15.05 6.72 8.58
C ILE A 92 15.87 5.44 8.71
N ALA A 93 15.31 4.30 8.35
CA ALA A 93 16.01 3.02 8.41
C ALA A 93 17.25 3.00 7.51
N GLU A 94 17.15 3.56 6.30
CA GLU A 94 18.28 3.69 5.39
C GLU A 94 19.39 4.56 5.98
N LEU A 95 19.02 5.70 6.54
CA LEU A 95 19.98 6.63 7.16
C LEU A 95 20.65 6.01 8.39
N GLU A 96 19.90 5.30 9.22
CA GLU A 96 20.45 4.60 10.38
C GLU A 96 21.46 3.53 9.95
N ALA A 97 21.14 2.80 8.88
CA ALA A 97 22.05 1.80 8.31
C ALA A 97 23.33 2.44 7.77
N GLU A 98 23.21 3.57 7.08
CA GLU A 98 24.37 4.32 6.59
C GLU A 98 25.24 4.82 7.74
N LEU A 99 24.62 5.36 8.80
CA LEU A 99 25.36 5.81 9.99
C LEU A 99 26.06 4.65 10.69
N GLY A 100 25.39 3.50 10.78
CA GLY A 100 26.01 2.29 11.35
C GLY A 100 27.24 1.85 10.58
N ARG A 101 27.15 1.83 9.25
CA ARG A 101 28.30 1.50 8.40
C ARG A 101 29.45 2.50 8.55
N THR A 102 29.14 3.79 8.57
CA THR A 102 30.13 4.84 8.75
C THR A 102 30.84 4.71 10.10
N ARG A 103 30.09 4.42 11.17
CA ARG A 103 30.67 4.19 12.50
C ARG A 103 31.62 2.99 12.53
N ASP A 104 31.17 1.87 11.90
CA ASP A 104 31.98 0.66 11.83
C ASP A 104 33.28 0.89 11.04
N ASP A 105 33.17 1.57 9.90
CA ASP A 105 34.34 1.94 9.11
C ASP A 105 35.31 2.85 9.89
N GLY A 106 34.76 3.83 10.61
CA GLY A 106 35.55 4.72 11.47
C GLY A 106 36.26 3.96 12.58
N GLN A 107 35.58 3.03 13.23
CA GLN A 107 36.19 2.18 14.27
C GLN A 107 37.29 1.28 13.71
N ALA A 108 37.03 0.65 12.57
CA ALA A 108 38.02 -0.21 11.91
C ALA A 108 39.28 0.60 11.53
N SER A 109 39.11 1.81 11.02
CA SER A 109 40.20 2.70 10.69
C SER A 109 41.00 3.11 11.92
N ARG A 110 40.36 3.44 13.04
CA ARG A 110 41.01 3.76 14.30
C ARG A 110 41.81 2.59 14.85
N ARG A 111 41.28 1.38 14.82
CA ARG A 111 41.98 0.17 15.26
C ARG A 111 43.24 -0.07 14.45
N ARG A 112 43.21 0.21 13.15
CA ARG A 112 44.38 0.06 12.28
C ARG A 112 45.49 1.10 12.60
N SER A 113 45.12 2.31 12.99
CA SER A 113 46.05 3.39 13.24
C SER A 113 46.68 3.36 14.65
N THR A 114 46.18 2.54 15.57
CA THR A 114 46.70 2.43 16.96
C THR A 114 47.76 1.36 17.16
N ARG A 115 48.33 0.79 16.14
CA ARG A 115 49.42 -0.18 16.24
C ARG A 115 50.77 0.51 16.50
#